data_3abfbdfc110aeafd8bcace36540cabad
#
_entry.id   3abfbdfc110aeafd8bcace36540cabad
#
_cell.length_a   1.000
_cell.length_b   1.000
_cell.length_c   1.000
_cell.angle_alpha   90.00
_cell.angle_beta   90.00
_cell.angle_gamma   90.00
#
_symmetry.space_group_name_H-M   'P 1'
#
loop_
_entity.id
_entity.type
_entity.pdbx_description
1 polymer ?
#
loop_
_entity_poly.entity_id
_entity_poly.type
_entity_poly.pdbx_seq_one_letter_code
_entity_poly.pdbx_strand_id
1 'polypeptide(L)'
;MAYEINEARLHDYFDTTIGSLLRDKRQRASFATYAMGILGDGERKSCEPIAARACGGGPRPVDNAHNQLLHFLRSSPWQDRPVRLAAARYGIAALTEREPVTAWVLDDTGFLKQGTHSVGVQRQYTGTAGKTTNCQVAVSLSVATRSAHLPIDFELYLPKSWTDDPERRAEAKIPEKAMFQTKIDLALMMIERAMAAKIPGEVLLCDSGYGDSHLFRETVRLHGLDYALGIHGPTTVWVLDAAGRRRGAPIAVEALGKELGRKAFRKVTWREGTSKKLASHFCFRRVKVAQDDGIDPAHHEEVWLMMEWPEGEATPTKFTLTSLRRRMSKKRIVRTVKERYRTEQAYEELKGELGLDHFEGRSFPGWHHHVTVVLCCYAFIVAERSRHFFPSARRETQNDQVSRAA
;
A
#
# COMPACT_ATOMS: atom_id res chain seq x y z
N MET A 1 7.70 23.22 -8.43
CA MET A 1 9.15 23.48 -8.28
C MET A 1 9.85 22.14 -8.28
N ALA A 2 10.66 21.88 -9.30
CA ALA A 2 11.58 20.74 -9.28
C ALA A 2 12.60 21.01 -8.16
N TYR A 3 12.75 20.10 -7.21
CA TYR A 3 13.84 20.17 -6.22
C TYR A 3 14.99 19.32 -6.75
N GLU A 4 16.20 19.84 -6.64
CA GLU A 4 17.38 19.07 -6.98
C GLU A 4 17.58 17.94 -5.98
N ILE A 5 17.67 16.72 -6.50
CA ILE A 5 18.06 15.54 -5.70
C ILE A 5 19.48 15.78 -5.19
N ASN A 6 19.68 15.63 -3.89
CA ASN A 6 21.02 15.71 -3.35
C ASN A 6 21.81 14.45 -3.68
N GLU A 7 22.66 14.55 -4.69
CA GLU A 7 23.45 13.42 -5.21
C GLU A 7 24.35 12.78 -4.13
N ALA A 8 24.96 13.56 -3.25
CA ALA A 8 25.81 13.03 -2.18
C ALA A 8 25.00 12.15 -1.22
N ARG A 9 23.78 12.55 -0.85
CA ARG A 9 22.88 11.71 -0.04
C ARG A 9 22.38 10.49 -0.78
N LEU A 10 22.15 10.59 -2.08
CA LEU A 10 21.76 9.43 -2.89
C LEU A 10 22.87 8.39 -2.95
N HIS A 11 24.12 8.83 -3.16
CA HIS A 11 25.28 7.94 -3.13
C HIS A 11 25.47 7.31 -1.75
N ASP A 12 25.43 8.10 -0.67
CA ASP A 12 25.53 7.58 0.70
C ASP A 12 24.41 6.56 0.99
N TYR A 13 23.17 6.85 0.61
CA TYR A 13 22.04 5.91 0.77
C TYR A 13 22.27 4.61 0.02
N PHE A 14 22.73 4.66 -1.24
CA PHE A 14 23.01 3.47 -2.01
C PHE A 14 24.19 2.68 -1.47
N ASP A 15 25.25 3.32 -1.03
CA ASP A 15 26.46 2.65 -0.57
C ASP A 15 26.31 2.09 0.86
N THR A 16 25.76 2.88 1.79
CA THR A 16 25.71 2.51 3.21
C THR A 16 24.45 1.72 3.55
N THR A 17 23.28 2.17 3.10
CA THR A 17 22.00 1.55 3.46
C THR A 17 21.74 0.30 2.61
N ILE A 18 21.84 0.41 1.30
CA ILE A 18 21.50 -0.67 0.37
C ILE A 18 22.72 -1.55 0.08
N GLY A 19 23.86 -0.93 -0.20
CA GLY A 19 25.09 -1.62 -0.62
C GLY A 19 25.64 -2.56 0.43
N SER A 20 25.42 -2.29 1.72
CA SER A 20 25.78 -3.18 2.83
C SER A 20 25.08 -4.54 2.79
N LEU A 21 23.92 -4.63 2.12
CA LEU A 21 23.11 -5.83 1.96
C LEU A 21 23.39 -6.59 0.65
N LEU A 22 24.18 -6.01 -0.25
CA LEU A 22 24.61 -6.58 -1.51
C LEU A 22 26.03 -7.17 -1.37
N ARG A 23 26.19 -8.47 -1.67
CA ARG A 23 27.38 -9.25 -1.32
C ARG A 23 28.67 -8.78 -2.01
N ASP A 24 28.60 -8.39 -3.26
CA ASP A 24 29.78 -8.10 -4.05
C ASP A 24 29.68 -6.80 -4.86
N LYS A 25 30.84 -6.35 -5.38
CA LYS A 25 30.95 -5.11 -6.14
C LYS A 25 30.08 -5.12 -7.41
N ARG A 26 29.87 -6.28 -8.05
CA ARG A 26 29.08 -6.37 -9.29
C ARG A 26 27.60 -6.17 -8.99
N GLN A 27 27.12 -6.77 -7.91
CA GLN A 27 25.74 -6.55 -7.45
C GLN A 27 25.50 -5.07 -7.14
N ARG A 28 26.42 -4.41 -6.41
CA ARG A 28 26.32 -2.98 -6.07
C ARG A 28 26.33 -2.11 -7.31
N ALA A 29 27.24 -2.36 -8.26
CA ALA A 29 27.32 -1.62 -9.52
C ALA A 29 26.04 -1.79 -10.36
N SER A 30 25.52 -3.03 -10.50
CA SER A 30 24.30 -3.30 -11.23
C SER A 30 23.08 -2.68 -10.55
N PHE A 31 23.01 -2.71 -9.21
CA PHE A 31 21.97 -2.02 -8.45
C PHE A 31 22.00 -0.51 -8.73
N ALA A 32 23.16 0.13 -8.57
CA ALA A 32 23.32 1.55 -8.81
C ALA A 32 22.95 1.94 -10.25
N THR A 33 23.43 1.20 -11.23
CA THR A 33 23.09 1.44 -12.66
C THR A 33 21.58 1.33 -12.89
N TYR A 34 20.94 0.30 -12.34
CA TYR A 34 19.50 0.08 -12.53
C TYR A 34 18.69 1.15 -11.80
N ALA A 35 19.04 1.48 -10.54
CA ALA A 35 18.39 2.50 -9.75
C ALA A 35 18.52 3.90 -10.37
N MET A 36 19.73 4.27 -10.86
CA MET A 36 19.92 5.52 -11.59
C MET A 36 19.11 5.56 -12.88
N GLY A 37 18.99 4.43 -13.57
CA GLY A 37 18.13 4.31 -14.75
C GLY A 37 16.63 4.45 -14.44
N ILE A 38 16.18 4.04 -13.26
CA ILE A 38 14.82 4.24 -12.77
C ILE A 38 14.60 5.72 -12.40
N LEU A 39 15.56 6.36 -11.73
CA LEU A 39 15.47 7.77 -11.29
C LEU A 39 15.63 8.77 -12.45
N GLY A 40 16.31 8.40 -13.54
CA GLY A 40 16.55 9.29 -14.67
C GLY A 40 15.32 9.53 -15.55
N ASP A 41 15.40 10.45 -16.49
CA ASP A 41 14.28 10.99 -17.28
C ASP A 41 13.74 10.07 -18.40
N GLY A 42 14.29 8.88 -18.58
CA GLY A 42 13.82 7.97 -19.65
C GLY A 42 12.38 7.49 -19.43
N GLU A 43 11.52 7.59 -20.43
CA GLU A 43 10.13 7.14 -20.39
C GLU A 43 10.01 5.63 -20.10
N ARG A 44 10.90 4.80 -20.67
CA ARG A 44 10.93 3.36 -20.47
C ARG A 44 11.99 2.98 -19.44
N LYS A 45 11.57 2.28 -18.37
CA LYS A 45 12.40 1.86 -17.23
C LYS A 45 12.69 0.35 -17.21
N SER A 46 12.76 -0.30 -18.39
CA SER A 46 13.19 -1.70 -18.51
C SER A 46 14.70 -1.82 -18.76
N CYS A 47 15.25 -3.05 -18.67
CA CYS A 47 16.70 -3.28 -18.69
C CYS A 47 17.41 -2.73 -19.92
N GLU A 48 16.85 -2.92 -21.11
CA GLU A 48 17.49 -2.51 -22.36
C GLU A 48 17.60 -0.97 -22.48
N PRO A 49 16.53 -0.18 -22.34
CA PRO A 49 16.62 1.28 -22.35
C PRO A 49 17.53 1.84 -21.25
N ILE A 50 17.54 1.23 -20.07
CA ILE A 50 18.44 1.63 -18.97
C ILE A 50 19.90 1.36 -19.38
N ALA A 51 20.21 0.18 -19.92
CA ALA A 51 21.55 -0.16 -20.40
C ALA A 51 22.03 0.79 -21.50
N ALA A 52 21.17 1.10 -22.47
CA ALA A 52 21.46 2.03 -23.54
C ALA A 52 21.84 3.42 -23.03
N ARG A 53 21.07 3.96 -22.07
CA ARG A 53 21.36 5.25 -21.43
C ARG A 53 22.66 5.22 -20.62
N ALA A 54 22.88 4.14 -19.84
CA ALA A 54 24.08 3.98 -19.03
C ALA A 54 25.37 3.90 -19.85
N CYS A 55 25.31 3.43 -21.11
CA CYS A 55 26.46 3.38 -22.03
C CYS A 55 26.78 4.71 -22.74
N GLY A 56 25.90 5.71 -22.65
CA GLY A 56 26.11 7.07 -23.15
C GLY A 56 26.41 7.17 -24.66
N GLY A 57 25.88 6.25 -25.47
CA GLY A 57 26.17 6.19 -26.91
C GLY A 57 27.64 5.85 -27.26
N GLY A 58 28.44 5.48 -26.27
CA GLY A 58 29.85 5.09 -26.46
C GLY A 58 29.99 3.65 -27.00
N PRO A 59 31.22 3.25 -27.35
CA PRO A 59 31.51 1.96 -28.00
C PRO A 59 31.38 0.74 -27.06
N ARG A 60 30.96 0.93 -25.82
CA ARG A 60 30.66 -0.20 -24.92
C ARG A 60 29.44 -0.93 -25.49
N PRO A 61 29.54 -2.26 -25.71
CA PRO A 61 28.42 -3.00 -26.20
C PRO A 61 27.24 -2.86 -25.21
N VAL A 62 26.15 -2.23 -25.64
CA VAL A 62 24.89 -2.13 -24.88
C VAL A 62 24.44 -3.51 -24.41
N ASP A 63 24.67 -4.53 -25.23
CA ASP A 63 24.40 -5.94 -24.93
C ASP A 63 25.05 -6.43 -23.64
N ASN A 64 26.30 -6.03 -23.35
CA ASN A 64 26.99 -6.43 -22.12
C ASN A 64 26.33 -5.79 -20.89
N ALA A 65 26.00 -4.50 -20.95
CA ALA A 65 25.31 -3.79 -19.88
C ALA A 65 23.89 -4.35 -19.69
N HIS A 66 23.17 -4.60 -20.78
CA HIS A 66 21.85 -5.22 -20.77
C HIS A 66 21.89 -6.62 -20.12
N ASN A 67 22.81 -7.49 -20.54
CA ASN A 67 22.98 -8.82 -19.97
C ASN A 67 23.34 -8.78 -18.47
N GLN A 68 24.15 -7.81 -18.04
CA GLN A 68 24.47 -7.61 -16.62
C GLN A 68 23.23 -7.25 -15.81
N LEU A 69 22.37 -6.33 -16.29
CA LEU A 69 21.13 -5.96 -15.63
C LEU A 69 20.12 -7.10 -15.62
N LEU A 70 19.97 -7.84 -16.71
CA LEU A 70 19.14 -9.05 -16.74
C LEU A 70 19.62 -10.09 -15.73
N HIS A 71 20.95 -10.36 -15.67
CA HIS A 71 21.52 -11.27 -14.68
C HIS A 71 21.26 -10.78 -13.25
N PHE A 72 21.46 -9.48 -13.00
CA PHE A 72 21.22 -8.86 -11.68
C PHE A 72 19.79 -9.07 -11.20
N LEU A 73 18.80 -8.87 -12.06
CA LEU A 73 17.40 -9.07 -11.71
C LEU A 73 17.00 -10.55 -11.64
N ARG A 74 17.36 -11.35 -12.65
CA ARG A 74 16.82 -12.70 -12.82
C ARG A 74 17.57 -13.79 -12.05
N SER A 75 18.88 -13.64 -11.88
CA SER A 75 19.76 -14.75 -11.48
C SER A 75 20.71 -14.44 -10.34
N SER A 76 20.94 -13.17 -10.02
CA SER A 76 21.82 -12.78 -8.92
C SER A 76 21.17 -13.14 -7.56
N PRO A 77 21.90 -13.80 -6.64
CA PRO A 77 21.33 -14.38 -5.43
C PRO A 77 21.25 -13.39 -4.26
N TRP A 78 20.85 -12.13 -4.51
CA TRP A 78 20.60 -11.20 -3.43
C TRP A 78 19.16 -11.32 -2.91
N GLN A 79 18.97 -10.97 -1.65
CA GLN A 79 17.69 -11.10 -0.98
C GLN A 79 16.93 -9.76 -1.04
N ASP A 80 15.78 -9.76 -1.70
CA ASP A 80 14.93 -8.59 -1.91
C ASP A 80 14.34 -8.03 -0.58
N ARG A 81 13.84 -8.89 0.31
CA ARG A 81 13.16 -8.46 1.53
C ARG A 81 14.03 -7.65 2.50
N PRO A 82 15.27 -8.06 2.84
CA PRO A 82 16.16 -7.22 3.66
C PRO A 82 16.47 -5.87 3.03
N VAL A 83 16.66 -5.82 1.72
CA VAL A 83 16.92 -4.57 0.97
C VAL A 83 15.69 -3.67 1.02
N ARG A 84 14.51 -4.22 0.77
CA ARG A 84 13.24 -3.51 0.83
C ARG A 84 12.96 -2.96 2.24
N LEU A 85 13.23 -3.76 3.28
CA LEU A 85 13.09 -3.31 4.67
C LEU A 85 14.07 -2.20 5.04
N ALA A 86 15.31 -2.24 4.57
CA ALA A 86 16.28 -1.18 4.81
C ALA A 86 15.84 0.13 4.14
N ALA A 87 15.34 0.07 2.91
CA ALA A 87 14.77 1.22 2.22
C ALA A 87 13.55 1.79 2.96
N ALA A 88 12.64 0.92 3.41
CA ALA A 88 11.48 1.31 4.20
C ALA A 88 11.89 2.05 5.47
N ARG A 89 12.86 1.51 6.23
CA ARG A 89 13.38 2.15 7.45
C ARG A 89 14.00 3.51 7.19
N TYR A 90 14.75 3.65 6.10
CA TYR A 90 15.33 4.93 5.70
C TYR A 90 14.25 5.99 5.44
N GLY A 91 13.23 5.65 4.65
CA GLY A 91 12.12 6.55 4.37
C GLY A 91 11.28 6.87 5.60
N ILE A 92 10.95 5.86 6.43
CA ILE A 92 10.20 6.04 7.68
C ILE A 92 10.96 6.95 8.66
N ALA A 93 12.27 6.77 8.81
CA ALA A 93 13.09 7.63 9.68
C ALA A 93 12.95 9.10 9.28
N ALA A 94 13.10 9.41 7.99
CA ALA A 94 12.94 10.78 7.49
C ALA A 94 11.52 11.33 7.68
N LEU A 95 10.49 10.50 7.47
CA LEU A 95 9.10 10.90 7.70
C LEU A 95 8.83 11.20 9.18
N THR A 96 9.29 10.33 10.07
CA THR A 96 9.02 10.42 11.52
C THR A 96 9.75 11.55 12.23
N GLU A 97 10.79 12.11 11.62
CA GLU A 97 11.38 13.38 12.06
C GLU A 97 10.38 14.56 11.97
N ARG A 98 9.37 14.45 11.12
CA ARG A 98 8.42 15.54 10.84
C ARG A 98 7.05 15.29 11.45
N GLU A 99 6.52 14.10 11.25
CA GLU A 99 5.18 13.72 11.69
C GLU A 99 5.09 12.20 11.94
N PRO A 100 4.26 11.76 12.90
CA PRO A 100 4.14 10.34 13.19
C PRO A 100 3.46 9.58 12.02
N VAL A 101 3.77 8.29 11.92
CA VAL A 101 2.96 7.36 11.11
C VAL A 101 1.56 7.26 11.73
N THR A 102 0.54 7.49 10.91
CA THR A 102 -0.87 7.50 11.35
C THR A 102 -1.59 6.21 11.05
N ALA A 103 -1.16 5.49 10.01
CA ALA A 103 -1.80 4.24 9.60
C ALA A 103 -0.87 3.38 8.74
N TRP A 104 -1.17 2.08 8.70
CA TRP A 104 -0.78 1.19 7.61
C TRP A 104 -1.91 1.14 6.59
N VAL A 105 -1.56 1.05 5.31
CA VAL A 105 -2.53 0.92 4.23
C VAL A 105 -2.20 -0.33 3.44
N LEU A 106 -3.15 -1.23 3.40
CA LEU A 106 -3.10 -2.45 2.61
C LEU A 106 -3.99 -2.27 1.37
N ASP A 107 -3.43 -2.60 0.21
CA ASP A 107 -4.16 -2.50 -1.06
C ASP A 107 -3.56 -3.47 -2.08
N ASP A 108 -4.19 -3.61 -3.25
CA ASP A 108 -3.59 -4.34 -4.36
C ASP A 108 -3.51 -3.49 -5.63
N THR A 109 -2.58 -3.86 -6.51
CA THR A 109 -2.44 -3.19 -7.79
C THR A 109 -2.15 -4.18 -8.91
N GLY A 110 -2.71 -3.90 -10.09
CA GLY A 110 -2.54 -4.74 -11.28
C GLY A 110 -1.44 -4.21 -12.20
N PHE A 111 -0.78 -5.13 -12.87
CA PHE A 111 0.23 -4.91 -13.90
C PHE A 111 -0.29 -5.52 -15.19
N LEU A 112 -0.72 -4.71 -16.14
CA LEU A 112 -1.27 -5.19 -17.41
C LEU A 112 -0.19 -5.88 -18.22
N LYS A 113 -0.51 -7.05 -18.77
CA LYS A 113 0.41 -7.86 -19.58
C LYS A 113 -0.28 -8.33 -20.85
N GLN A 114 0.49 -8.46 -21.94
CA GLN A 114 -0.03 -8.94 -23.23
C GLN A 114 0.12 -10.45 -23.38
N GLY A 115 1.24 -11.01 -22.92
CA GLY A 115 1.55 -12.43 -23.05
C GLY A 115 1.09 -13.26 -21.85
N THR A 116 1.36 -14.57 -21.92
CA THR A 116 0.96 -15.57 -20.90
C THR A 116 2.14 -16.07 -20.05
N HIS A 117 3.38 -15.63 -20.33
CA HIS A 117 4.60 -16.15 -19.73
C HIS A 117 5.12 -15.35 -18.52
N SER A 118 4.62 -14.13 -18.28
CA SER A 118 5.03 -13.36 -17.10
C SER A 118 4.50 -14.04 -15.84
N VAL A 119 5.37 -14.26 -14.85
CA VAL A 119 5.02 -14.96 -13.61
C VAL A 119 3.77 -14.38 -12.95
N GLY A 120 2.81 -15.24 -12.59
CA GLY A 120 1.55 -14.82 -11.94
C GLY A 120 0.50 -14.20 -12.88
N VAL A 121 0.76 -14.12 -14.20
CA VAL A 121 -0.20 -13.56 -15.16
C VAL A 121 -1.37 -14.50 -15.40
N GLN A 122 -2.58 -13.95 -15.36
CA GLN A 122 -3.80 -14.60 -15.87
C GLN A 122 -4.89 -13.56 -16.13
N ARG A 123 -6.01 -13.98 -16.73
CA ARG A 123 -7.22 -13.15 -16.80
C ARG A 123 -7.86 -13.08 -15.42
N GLN A 124 -7.79 -11.93 -14.79
CA GLN A 124 -8.33 -11.66 -13.46
C GLN A 124 -8.78 -10.20 -13.36
N TYR A 125 -9.65 -9.92 -12.38
CA TYR A 125 -10.06 -8.55 -12.12
C TYR A 125 -8.91 -7.73 -11.55
N THR A 126 -8.77 -6.50 -12.01
CA THR A 126 -7.86 -5.53 -11.43
C THR A 126 -8.50 -4.15 -11.37
N GLY A 127 -8.38 -3.48 -10.22
CA GLY A 127 -8.81 -2.09 -10.06
C GLY A 127 -8.11 -1.13 -11.01
N THR A 128 -6.86 -1.40 -11.39
CA THR A 128 -6.09 -0.61 -12.36
C THR A 128 -6.79 -0.46 -13.71
N ALA A 129 -7.49 -1.51 -14.18
CA ALA A 129 -8.25 -1.48 -15.43
C ALA A 129 -9.76 -1.35 -15.22
N GLY A 130 -10.26 -1.49 -13.99
CA GLY A 130 -11.70 -1.51 -13.68
C GLY A 130 -12.46 -2.70 -14.26
N LYS A 131 -11.74 -3.73 -14.74
CA LYS A 131 -12.33 -4.91 -15.42
C LYS A 131 -11.43 -6.14 -15.31
N THR A 132 -12.01 -7.30 -15.70
CA THR A 132 -11.23 -8.53 -15.88
C THR A 132 -10.38 -8.42 -17.15
N THR A 133 -9.05 -8.52 -16.98
CA THR A 133 -8.09 -8.44 -18.08
C THR A 133 -6.86 -9.31 -17.78
N ASN A 134 -5.96 -9.47 -18.75
CA ASN A 134 -4.73 -10.21 -18.58
C ASN A 134 -3.72 -9.37 -17.80
N CYS A 135 -3.46 -9.75 -16.56
CA CYS A 135 -2.59 -8.98 -15.65
C CYS A 135 -1.94 -9.86 -14.59
N GLN A 136 -0.86 -9.33 -14.02
CA GLN A 136 -0.35 -9.74 -12.71
C GLN A 136 -1.05 -8.87 -11.66
N VAL A 137 -1.20 -9.38 -10.44
CA VAL A 137 -1.68 -8.60 -9.30
C VAL A 137 -0.69 -8.73 -8.15
N ALA A 138 -0.39 -7.64 -7.48
CA ALA A 138 0.40 -7.66 -6.28
C ALA A 138 -0.34 -6.99 -5.12
N VAL A 139 -0.21 -7.58 -3.94
CA VAL A 139 -0.61 -6.98 -2.67
C VAL A 139 0.50 -6.07 -2.18
N SER A 140 0.18 -4.91 -1.68
CA SER A 140 1.14 -3.97 -1.10
C SER A 140 0.76 -3.56 0.32
N LEU A 141 1.78 -3.30 1.13
CA LEU A 141 1.65 -2.67 2.43
C LEU A 141 2.42 -1.35 2.43
N SER A 142 1.78 -0.31 2.92
CA SER A 142 2.34 1.03 2.98
C SER A 142 2.21 1.62 4.37
N VAL A 143 3.07 2.57 4.72
CA VAL A 143 2.86 3.45 5.86
C VAL A 143 2.35 4.81 5.38
N ALA A 144 1.42 5.38 6.11
CA ALA A 144 0.88 6.70 5.85
C ALA A 144 1.13 7.63 7.04
N THR A 145 1.55 8.85 6.74
CA THR A 145 1.55 9.98 7.65
C THR A 145 0.43 10.94 7.23
N ARG A 146 0.26 12.05 7.90
CA ARG A 146 -0.73 13.06 7.49
C ARG A 146 -0.43 13.66 6.11
N SER A 147 0.82 13.74 5.69
CA SER A 147 1.24 14.41 4.46
C SER A 147 1.88 13.48 3.44
N ALA A 148 2.38 12.31 3.82
CA ALA A 148 3.11 11.41 2.96
C ALA A 148 2.61 9.97 3.04
N HIS A 149 2.96 9.19 2.00
CA HIS A 149 2.65 7.78 1.86
C HIS A 149 3.89 7.06 1.33
N LEU A 150 4.25 5.94 1.94
CA LEU A 150 5.43 5.16 1.57
C LEU A 150 5.07 3.68 1.53
N PRO A 151 4.98 3.07 0.34
CA PRO A 151 4.93 1.61 0.20
C PRO A 151 6.21 0.99 0.74
N ILE A 152 6.06 0.00 1.62
CA ILE A 152 7.15 -0.66 2.33
C ILE A 152 7.33 -2.12 1.94
N ASP A 153 6.29 -2.73 1.41
CA ASP A 153 6.31 -4.14 1.02
C ASP A 153 5.36 -4.42 -0.14
N PHE A 154 5.74 -5.40 -0.99
CA PHE A 154 4.95 -5.91 -2.11
C PHE A 154 5.11 -7.41 -2.23
N GLU A 155 4.02 -8.13 -2.44
CA GLU A 155 4.02 -9.57 -2.74
C GLU A 155 3.21 -9.86 -4.00
N LEU A 156 3.81 -10.61 -4.91
CA LEU A 156 3.14 -11.04 -6.13
C LEU A 156 2.11 -12.13 -5.80
N TYR A 157 0.87 -11.91 -6.17
CA TYR A 157 -0.16 -12.95 -6.11
C TYR A 157 0.09 -14.00 -7.20
N LEU A 158 0.23 -15.25 -6.79
CA LEU A 158 0.38 -16.39 -7.67
C LEU A 158 -0.95 -17.16 -7.74
N PRO A 159 -1.69 -17.09 -8.84
CA PRO A 159 -2.88 -17.92 -9.05
C PRO A 159 -2.55 -19.42 -9.03
N LYS A 160 -3.55 -20.27 -8.74
CA LYS A 160 -3.41 -21.73 -8.77
C LYS A 160 -2.84 -22.25 -10.08
N SER A 161 -3.21 -21.62 -11.22
CA SER A 161 -2.66 -21.94 -12.55
C SER A 161 -1.13 -21.75 -12.66
N TRP A 162 -0.50 -21.17 -11.64
CA TRP A 162 0.95 -21.02 -11.50
C TRP A 162 1.54 -21.89 -10.39
N THR A 163 0.84 -22.04 -9.28
CA THR A 163 1.34 -22.84 -8.15
C THR A 163 1.20 -24.33 -8.35
N ASP A 164 0.20 -24.75 -9.13
CA ASP A 164 -0.14 -26.15 -9.36
C ASP A 164 0.49 -26.73 -10.65
N ASP A 165 1.18 -25.89 -11.44
CA ASP A 165 1.82 -26.26 -12.69
C ASP A 165 3.37 -26.33 -12.50
N PRO A 166 3.96 -27.55 -12.47
CA PRO A 166 5.39 -27.71 -12.25
C PRO A 166 6.28 -27.10 -13.35
N GLU A 167 5.81 -27.12 -14.62
CA GLU A 167 6.58 -26.58 -15.73
C GLU A 167 6.66 -25.04 -15.65
N ARG A 168 5.52 -24.40 -15.42
CA ARG A 168 5.46 -22.94 -15.20
C ARG A 168 6.26 -22.51 -13.99
N ARG A 169 6.22 -23.28 -12.89
CA ARG A 169 7.03 -23.02 -11.70
C ARG A 169 8.53 -23.02 -12.02
N ALA A 170 8.99 -24.06 -12.75
CA ALA A 170 10.39 -24.20 -13.13
C ALA A 170 10.83 -23.07 -14.07
N GLU A 171 10.07 -22.77 -15.13
CA GLU A 171 10.35 -21.69 -16.09
C GLU A 171 10.45 -20.34 -15.39
N ALA A 172 9.51 -20.03 -14.52
CA ALA A 172 9.46 -18.78 -13.79
C ALA A 172 10.36 -18.74 -12.55
N LYS A 173 11.07 -19.81 -12.22
CA LYS A 173 11.90 -19.94 -11.01
C LYS A 173 11.12 -19.63 -9.72
N ILE A 174 9.88 -20.11 -9.64
CA ILE A 174 9.08 -20.01 -8.42
C ILE A 174 9.71 -20.94 -7.36
N PRO A 175 10.02 -20.44 -6.14
CA PRO A 175 10.61 -21.28 -5.10
C PRO A 175 9.76 -22.52 -4.78
N GLU A 176 10.38 -23.66 -4.53
CA GLU A 176 9.67 -24.92 -4.21
C GLU A 176 8.71 -24.76 -3.03
N LYS A 177 9.11 -24.00 -2.02
CA LYS A 177 8.31 -23.71 -0.82
C LYS A 177 7.15 -22.74 -1.03
N ALA A 178 7.07 -22.09 -2.21
CA ALA A 178 5.96 -21.17 -2.51
C ALA A 178 4.69 -22.00 -2.79
N MET A 179 3.72 -21.89 -1.91
CA MET A 179 2.40 -22.52 -2.04
C MET A 179 1.38 -21.47 -2.52
N PHE A 180 0.22 -21.95 -2.98
CA PHE A 180 -0.90 -21.06 -3.24
C PHE A 180 -1.29 -20.31 -1.96
N GLN A 181 -1.42 -19.00 -2.09
CA GLN A 181 -1.89 -18.11 -1.02
C GLN A 181 -2.93 -17.17 -1.60
N THR A 182 -3.99 -16.96 -0.84
CA THR A 182 -4.96 -15.91 -1.19
C THR A 182 -4.34 -14.52 -0.98
N LYS A 183 -4.96 -13.48 -1.53
CA LYS A 183 -4.53 -12.11 -1.24
C LYS A 183 -4.59 -11.78 0.26
N ILE A 184 -5.55 -12.39 0.97
CA ILE A 184 -5.69 -12.24 2.43
C ILE A 184 -4.50 -12.87 3.16
N ASP A 185 -4.07 -14.08 2.76
CA ASP A 185 -2.90 -14.73 3.36
C ASP A 185 -1.62 -13.90 3.13
N LEU A 186 -1.44 -13.38 1.90
CA LEU A 186 -0.32 -12.48 1.58
C LEU A 186 -0.35 -11.22 2.45
N ALA A 187 -1.52 -10.64 2.62
CA ALA A 187 -1.72 -9.46 3.45
C ALA A 187 -1.35 -9.71 4.92
N LEU A 188 -1.83 -10.81 5.49
CA LEU A 188 -1.51 -11.18 6.88
C LEU A 188 -0.02 -11.43 7.07
N MET A 189 0.64 -12.13 6.14
CA MET A 189 2.10 -12.31 6.19
C MET A 189 2.87 -10.98 6.12
N MET A 190 2.40 -10.02 5.33
CA MET A 190 3.04 -8.71 5.24
C MET A 190 2.87 -7.93 6.53
N ILE A 191 1.69 -7.98 7.16
CA ILE A 191 1.41 -7.38 8.47
C ILE A 191 2.33 -7.99 9.53
N GLU A 192 2.44 -9.31 9.61
CA GLU A 192 3.32 -10.01 10.56
C GLU A 192 4.79 -9.61 10.38
N ARG A 193 5.27 -9.50 9.13
CA ARG A 193 6.63 -9.02 8.84
C ARG A 193 6.85 -7.59 9.30
N ALA A 194 5.88 -6.70 9.07
CA ALA A 194 5.97 -5.31 9.49
C ALA A 194 5.99 -5.19 11.02
N MET A 195 5.19 -5.99 11.72
CA MET A 195 5.18 -6.06 13.18
C MET A 195 6.51 -6.60 13.72
N ALA A 196 7.01 -7.72 13.17
CA ALA A 196 8.31 -8.29 13.55
C ALA A 196 9.46 -7.31 13.31
N ALA A 197 9.39 -6.50 12.25
CA ALA A 197 10.34 -5.44 11.93
C ALA A 197 10.16 -4.17 12.78
N LYS A 198 9.14 -4.13 13.65
CA LYS A 198 8.78 -2.97 14.49
C LYS A 198 8.50 -1.71 13.66
N ILE A 199 7.88 -1.86 12.49
CA ILE A 199 7.42 -0.71 11.70
C ILE A 199 6.35 0.02 12.50
N PRO A 200 6.44 1.37 12.66
CA PRO A 200 5.42 2.12 13.39
C PRO A 200 4.08 2.10 12.66
N GLY A 201 2.99 2.05 13.42
CA GLY A 201 1.61 2.08 12.92
C GLY A 201 0.66 1.44 13.92
N GLU A 202 -0.50 2.05 14.12
CA GLU A 202 -1.50 1.59 15.09
C GLU A 202 -2.82 1.22 14.43
N VAL A 203 -3.06 1.66 13.20
CA VAL A 203 -4.34 1.51 12.49
C VAL A 203 -4.10 0.93 11.11
N LEU A 204 -4.81 -0.14 10.78
CA LEU A 204 -4.82 -0.73 9.44
C LEU A 204 -5.99 -0.21 8.62
N LEU A 205 -5.71 0.26 7.42
CA LEU A 205 -6.71 0.67 6.42
C LEU A 205 -6.66 -0.30 5.23
N CYS A 206 -7.80 -0.77 4.74
CA CYS A 206 -7.89 -1.49 3.47
C CYS A 206 -9.28 -1.32 2.82
N ASP A 207 -9.45 -1.85 1.64
CA ASP A 207 -10.71 -1.87 0.91
C ASP A 207 -11.62 -3.06 1.30
N SER A 208 -12.74 -3.19 0.60
CA SER A 208 -13.74 -4.24 0.85
C SER A 208 -13.26 -5.64 0.43
N GLY A 209 -12.28 -5.75 -0.45
CA GLY A 209 -11.68 -7.04 -0.81
C GLY A 209 -11.04 -7.77 0.37
N TYR A 210 -10.60 -7.02 1.38
CA TYR A 210 -10.05 -7.54 2.64
C TYR A 210 -11.05 -7.44 3.79
N GLY A 211 -11.76 -6.31 3.86
CA GLY A 211 -12.61 -6.01 5.01
C GLY A 211 -13.85 -6.89 5.16
N ASP A 212 -14.33 -7.53 4.11
CA ASP A 212 -15.43 -8.48 4.19
C ASP A 212 -15.03 -9.80 4.89
N SER A 213 -13.75 -10.16 4.88
CA SER A 213 -13.26 -11.36 5.53
C SER A 213 -13.30 -11.22 7.05
N HIS A 214 -14.11 -12.07 7.70
CA HIS A 214 -14.16 -12.15 9.15
C HIS A 214 -12.79 -12.55 9.74
N LEU A 215 -12.21 -13.62 9.20
CA LEU A 215 -10.90 -14.12 9.64
C LEU A 215 -9.84 -13.01 9.58
N PHE A 216 -9.85 -12.21 8.53
CA PHE A 216 -8.91 -11.08 8.39
C PHE A 216 -9.12 -10.05 9.50
N ARG A 217 -10.35 -9.60 9.75
CA ARG A 217 -10.65 -8.62 10.82
C ARG A 217 -10.25 -9.13 12.20
N GLU A 218 -10.55 -10.40 12.47
CA GLU A 218 -10.22 -11.01 13.76
C GLU A 218 -8.70 -11.15 13.95
N THR A 219 -7.98 -11.61 12.93
CA THR A 219 -6.52 -11.73 12.97
C THR A 219 -5.86 -10.37 13.19
N VAL A 220 -6.29 -9.33 12.47
CA VAL A 220 -5.78 -7.96 12.67
C VAL A 220 -6.01 -7.49 14.13
N ARG A 221 -7.18 -7.77 14.68
CA ARG A 221 -7.49 -7.45 16.08
C ARG A 221 -6.64 -8.23 17.08
N LEU A 222 -6.41 -9.52 16.84
CA LEU A 222 -5.55 -10.37 17.68
C LEU A 222 -4.10 -9.88 17.68
N HIS A 223 -3.64 -9.26 16.61
CA HIS A 223 -2.35 -8.58 16.55
C HIS A 223 -2.31 -7.23 17.30
N GLY A 224 -3.43 -6.80 17.89
CA GLY A 224 -3.51 -5.55 18.64
C GLY A 224 -3.58 -4.29 17.78
N LEU A 225 -3.85 -4.43 16.48
CA LEU A 225 -4.02 -3.31 15.56
C LEU A 225 -5.47 -2.82 15.57
N ASP A 226 -5.68 -1.52 15.71
CA ASP A 226 -6.94 -0.90 15.32
C ASP A 226 -7.10 -0.98 13.79
N TYR A 227 -8.33 -0.92 13.31
CA TYR A 227 -8.59 -0.99 11.87
C TYR A 227 -9.70 -0.05 11.41
N ALA A 228 -9.68 0.27 10.12
CA ALA A 228 -10.80 0.85 9.40
C ALA A 228 -10.84 0.26 7.99
N LEU A 229 -11.74 -0.68 7.78
CA LEU A 229 -11.78 -1.57 6.62
C LEU A 229 -13.05 -1.34 5.83
N GLY A 230 -12.93 -1.12 4.51
CA GLY A 230 -14.06 -1.10 3.60
C GLY A 230 -14.83 -2.42 3.68
N ILE A 231 -16.15 -2.37 3.47
CA ILE A 231 -17.02 -3.54 3.33
C ILE A 231 -18.02 -3.31 2.20
N HIS A 232 -18.56 -4.40 1.64
CA HIS A 232 -19.60 -4.31 0.63
C HIS A 232 -20.99 -4.08 1.22
N GLY A 233 -21.88 -3.50 0.42
CA GLY A 233 -23.26 -3.17 0.81
C GLY A 233 -24.10 -4.32 1.36
N PRO A 234 -23.99 -5.56 0.82
CA PRO A 234 -24.72 -6.72 1.34
C PRO A 234 -24.28 -7.22 2.73
N THR A 235 -23.14 -6.75 3.27
CA THR A 235 -22.68 -7.15 4.61
C THR A 235 -23.73 -6.84 5.66
N THR A 236 -24.12 -7.85 6.45
CA THR A 236 -25.17 -7.73 7.45
C THR A 236 -24.62 -7.41 8.83
N VAL A 237 -25.37 -6.59 9.56
CA VAL A 237 -24.99 -6.14 10.92
C VAL A 237 -26.19 -6.09 11.86
N TRP A 238 -25.96 -6.33 13.15
CA TRP A 238 -26.90 -5.92 14.21
C TRP A 238 -26.59 -4.49 14.63
N VAL A 239 -27.56 -3.62 14.51
CA VAL A 239 -27.47 -2.25 15.05
C VAL A 239 -27.60 -2.30 16.58
N LEU A 240 -26.79 -1.55 17.28
CA LEU A 240 -26.80 -1.49 18.75
C LEU A 240 -27.50 -0.22 19.25
N ASP A 241 -28.19 -0.35 20.37
CA ASP A 241 -28.74 0.79 21.14
C ASP A 241 -27.61 1.48 21.97
N ALA A 242 -27.97 2.52 22.71
CA ALA A 242 -27.02 3.25 23.54
C ALA A 242 -26.40 2.39 24.67
N ALA A 243 -27.10 1.34 25.09
CA ALA A 243 -26.63 0.37 26.06
C ALA A 243 -25.83 -0.81 25.47
N GLY A 244 -25.58 -0.80 24.16
CA GLY A 244 -24.85 -1.86 23.45
C GLY A 244 -25.69 -3.11 23.14
N ARG A 245 -27.00 -3.06 23.32
CA ARG A 245 -27.92 -4.18 23.06
C ARG A 245 -28.35 -4.18 21.61
N ARG A 246 -28.46 -5.36 21.01
CA ARG A 246 -28.93 -5.56 19.62
C ARG A 246 -30.38 -5.06 19.48
N ARG A 247 -30.63 -4.34 18.38
CA ARG A 247 -31.96 -3.87 17.97
C ARG A 247 -32.42 -4.63 16.73
N GLY A 248 -33.52 -5.33 16.84
CA GLY A 248 -34.17 -6.03 15.73
C GLY A 248 -33.34 -7.18 15.13
N ALA A 249 -33.69 -7.55 13.90
CA ALA A 249 -32.98 -8.51 13.08
C ALA A 249 -31.71 -7.90 12.46
N PRO A 250 -30.75 -8.75 12.01
CA PRO A 250 -29.62 -8.27 11.21
C PRO A 250 -30.11 -7.59 9.93
N ILE A 251 -29.41 -6.52 9.51
CA ILE A 251 -29.76 -5.77 8.31
C ILE A 251 -28.50 -5.52 7.48
N ALA A 252 -28.63 -5.60 6.13
CA ALA A 252 -27.56 -5.23 5.22
C ALA A 252 -27.21 -3.75 5.36
N VAL A 253 -25.91 -3.40 5.34
CA VAL A 253 -25.48 -2.02 5.63
C VAL A 253 -26.00 -1.02 4.59
N GLU A 254 -26.18 -1.44 3.34
CA GLU A 254 -26.79 -0.60 2.31
C GLU A 254 -28.29 -0.36 2.54
N ALA A 255 -29.01 -1.38 3.01
CA ALA A 255 -30.43 -1.26 3.38
C ALA A 255 -30.59 -0.35 4.59
N LEU A 256 -29.75 -0.53 5.63
CA LEU A 256 -29.70 0.36 6.79
C LEU A 256 -29.44 1.81 6.39
N GLY A 257 -28.50 2.05 5.48
CA GLY A 257 -28.21 3.40 5.01
C GLY A 257 -29.39 4.06 4.29
N LYS A 258 -30.12 3.31 3.48
CA LYS A 258 -31.36 3.76 2.79
C LYS A 258 -32.48 4.05 3.79
N GLU A 259 -32.71 3.15 4.75
CA GLU A 259 -33.74 3.29 5.79
C GLU A 259 -33.51 4.54 6.67
N LEU A 260 -32.27 4.81 7.06
CA LEU A 260 -31.92 5.99 7.84
C LEU A 260 -32.15 7.31 7.10
N GLY A 261 -32.12 7.29 5.78
CA GLY A 261 -32.35 8.44 4.93
C GLY A 261 -31.30 9.55 5.06
N ARG A 262 -31.28 10.46 4.07
CA ARG A 262 -30.28 11.54 3.96
C ARG A 262 -30.12 12.40 5.20
N LYS A 263 -31.22 12.63 5.94
CA LYS A 263 -31.23 13.48 7.17
C LYS A 263 -30.36 12.93 8.30
N ALA A 264 -30.05 11.63 8.31
CA ALA A 264 -29.18 11.01 9.31
C ALA A 264 -27.70 11.24 9.03
N PHE A 265 -27.35 11.69 7.83
CA PHE A 265 -25.98 11.92 7.39
C PHE A 265 -25.57 13.38 7.62
N ARG A 266 -24.38 13.59 8.19
CA ARG A 266 -23.83 14.90 8.48
C ARG A 266 -22.64 15.19 7.56
N LYS A 267 -22.56 16.41 7.03
CA LYS A 267 -21.43 16.86 6.22
C LYS A 267 -20.16 16.91 7.07
N VAL A 268 -19.11 16.27 6.60
CA VAL A 268 -17.77 16.33 7.21
C VAL A 268 -16.77 16.72 6.13
N THR A 269 -16.01 17.78 6.41
CA THR A 269 -14.85 18.17 5.61
C THR A 269 -13.62 17.57 6.27
N TRP A 270 -12.87 16.73 5.54
CA TRP A 270 -11.67 16.08 6.07
C TRP A 270 -10.37 16.70 5.56
N ARG A 271 -10.39 17.42 4.43
CA ARG A 271 -9.21 18.08 3.87
C ARG A 271 -9.64 19.37 3.15
N GLU A 272 -8.82 20.39 3.29
CA GLU A 272 -8.92 21.60 2.49
C GLU A 272 -8.02 21.41 1.27
N GLY A 273 -8.62 21.13 0.11
CA GLY A 273 -7.90 21.00 -1.15
C GLY A 273 -7.52 22.36 -1.73
N THR A 274 -6.58 22.39 -2.64
CA THR A 274 -6.13 23.62 -3.33
C THR A 274 -7.23 24.28 -4.17
N SER A 275 -8.13 23.50 -4.79
CA SER A 275 -9.23 23.98 -5.60
C SER A 275 -10.58 23.92 -4.89
N LYS A 276 -10.83 22.90 -4.08
CA LYS A 276 -12.07 22.73 -3.29
C LYS A 276 -11.86 21.93 -2.03
N LYS A 277 -12.74 22.15 -1.04
CA LYS A 277 -12.76 21.35 0.17
C LYS A 277 -13.23 19.93 -0.13
N LEU A 278 -12.49 18.91 0.33
CA LEU A 278 -12.92 17.52 0.27
C LEU A 278 -13.91 17.24 1.41
N ALA A 279 -15.15 17.06 1.05
CA ALA A 279 -16.26 16.87 1.98
C ALA A 279 -17.25 15.85 1.41
N SER A 280 -17.91 15.12 2.31
CA SER A 280 -19.02 14.23 1.99
C SER A 280 -19.96 14.15 3.21
N HIS A 281 -21.03 13.35 3.10
CA HIS A 281 -21.97 13.16 4.19
C HIS A 281 -21.76 11.78 4.82
N PHE A 282 -21.67 11.72 6.14
CA PHE A 282 -21.38 10.51 6.90
C PHE A 282 -22.41 10.26 7.97
N CYS A 283 -22.76 8.99 8.14
CA CYS A 283 -23.55 8.49 9.25
C CYS A 283 -22.75 7.41 9.99
N PHE A 284 -22.87 7.38 11.32
CA PHE A 284 -22.19 6.41 12.17
C PHE A 284 -23.18 5.63 13.00
N ARG A 285 -23.03 4.32 13.09
CA ARG A 285 -23.79 3.43 13.95
C ARG A 285 -22.86 2.48 14.68
N ARG A 286 -23.18 2.19 15.94
CA ARG A 286 -22.53 1.08 16.64
C ARG A 286 -23.20 -0.20 16.18
N VAL A 287 -22.38 -1.17 15.79
CA VAL A 287 -22.86 -2.44 15.22
C VAL A 287 -22.01 -3.61 15.72
N LYS A 288 -22.58 -4.80 15.62
CA LYS A 288 -21.85 -6.07 15.56
C LYS A 288 -22.09 -6.69 14.20
N VAL A 289 -21.06 -7.27 13.58
CA VAL A 289 -21.22 -7.93 12.28
C VAL A 289 -22.00 -9.21 12.45
N ALA A 290 -23.03 -9.39 11.65
CA ALA A 290 -23.85 -10.61 11.63
C ALA A 290 -23.23 -11.60 10.64
N GLN A 291 -22.45 -12.52 11.16
CA GLN A 291 -21.77 -13.56 10.39
C GLN A 291 -22.05 -14.92 11.03
N ASP A 292 -22.09 -15.94 10.17
CA ASP A 292 -22.23 -17.34 10.59
C ASP A 292 -20.83 -17.95 10.73
N ASP A 293 -20.25 -17.78 11.92
CA ASP A 293 -18.92 -18.26 12.27
C ASP A 293 -18.94 -19.27 13.41
N GLY A 294 -20.15 -19.70 13.84
CA GLY A 294 -20.35 -20.59 14.98
C GLY A 294 -20.08 -19.93 16.35
N ILE A 295 -19.77 -18.64 16.39
CA ILE A 295 -19.55 -17.89 17.64
C ILE A 295 -20.87 -17.22 18.07
N ASP A 296 -21.18 -17.28 19.36
CA ASP A 296 -22.32 -16.52 19.88
C ASP A 296 -22.16 -15.03 19.53
N PRO A 297 -23.13 -14.42 18.83
CA PRO A 297 -23.10 -13.02 18.48
C PRO A 297 -22.90 -12.06 19.67
N ALA A 298 -23.14 -12.51 20.91
CA ALA A 298 -22.81 -11.74 22.10
C ALA A 298 -21.30 -11.46 22.21
N HIS A 299 -20.46 -12.37 21.72
CA HIS A 299 -19.01 -12.26 21.75
C HIS A 299 -18.39 -11.55 20.52
N HIS A 300 -19.21 -11.25 19.50
CA HIS A 300 -18.73 -10.47 18.35
C HIS A 300 -18.32 -9.06 18.80
N GLU A 301 -17.26 -8.55 18.17
CA GLU A 301 -16.73 -7.22 18.45
C GLU A 301 -17.77 -6.11 18.17
N GLU A 302 -17.87 -5.17 19.08
CA GLU A 302 -18.66 -3.95 18.89
C GLU A 302 -17.83 -2.88 18.18
N VAL A 303 -18.19 -2.53 16.96
CA VAL A 303 -17.46 -1.60 16.09
C VAL A 303 -18.31 -0.43 15.62
N TRP A 304 -17.68 0.59 15.04
CA TRP A 304 -18.37 1.61 14.29
C TRP A 304 -18.60 1.12 12.85
N LEU A 305 -19.82 1.21 12.38
CA LEU A 305 -20.15 1.28 10.96
C LEU A 305 -20.17 2.76 10.56
N MET A 306 -19.25 3.17 9.70
CA MET A 306 -19.27 4.45 9.03
C MET A 306 -19.86 4.25 7.63
N MET A 307 -20.93 4.97 7.33
CA MET A 307 -21.56 5.00 6.01
C MET A 307 -21.32 6.35 5.37
N GLU A 308 -20.91 6.38 4.12
CA GLU A 308 -20.70 7.60 3.36
C GLU A 308 -21.74 7.71 2.23
N TRP A 309 -22.34 8.89 2.16
CA TRP A 309 -23.26 9.26 1.09
C TRP A 309 -22.65 10.42 0.29
N PRO A 310 -21.95 10.12 -0.80
CA PRO A 310 -21.36 11.17 -1.64
C PRO A 310 -22.40 12.12 -2.22
N GLU A 311 -21.96 13.30 -2.60
CA GLU A 311 -22.80 14.24 -3.30
C GLU A 311 -23.11 13.73 -4.71
N GLY A 312 -24.37 13.85 -5.14
CA GLY A 312 -24.86 13.33 -6.43
C GLY A 312 -25.32 11.87 -6.42
N GLU A 313 -24.99 11.08 -5.40
CA GLU A 313 -25.46 9.70 -5.29
C GLU A 313 -26.88 9.61 -4.75
N ALA A 314 -27.67 8.66 -5.29
CA ALA A 314 -29.04 8.41 -4.86
C ALA A 314 -29.12 7.71 -3.49
N THR A 315 -28.07 6.95 -3.12
CA THR A 315 -27.99 6.18 -1.88
C THR A 315 -26.56 6.22 -1.31
N PRO A 316 -26.34 5.83 -0.05
CA PRO A 316 -24.99 5.62 0.46
C PRO A 316 -24.27 4.53 -0.35
N THR A 317 -23.00 4.78 -0.70
CA THR A 317 -22.24 3.89 -1.58
C THR A 317 -20.96 3.34 -0.97
N LYS A 318 -20.48 3.91 0.16
CA LYS A 318 -19.25 3.46 0.82
C LYS A 318 -19.52 3.14 2.28
N PHE A 319 -19.07 1.96 2.68
CA PHE A 319 -19.28 1.43 4.01
C PHE A 319 -17.94 1.00 4.60
N THR A 320 -17.71 1.30 5.87
CA THR A 320 -16.45 1.00 6.56
C THR A 320 -16.76 0.51 7.97
N LEU A 321 -16.21 -0.63 8.35
CA LEU A 321 -16.15 -1.07 9.74
C LEU A 321 -14.86 -0.55 10.38
N THR A 322 -14.95 -0.04 11.61
CA THR A 322 -13.77 0.43 12.32
C THR A 322 -13.82 0.17 13.82
N SER A 323 -12.69 -0.36 14.32
CA SER A 323 -12.46 -0.59 15.76
C SER A 323 -12.01 0.68 16.51
N LEU A 324 -11.75 1.76 15.79
CA LEU A 324 -11.25 3.01 16.37
C LEU A 324 -12.08 3.46 17.59
N ARG A 325 -11.39 3.91 18.61
CA ARG A 325 -11.93 4.18 19.96
C ARG A 325 -13.24 4.99 19.93
N ARG A 326 -14.20 4.57 20.74
CA ARG A 326 -15.53 5.18 20.85
C ARG A 326 -15.47 6.69 21.15
N ARG A 327 -14.45 7.15 21.87
CA ARG A 327 -14.23 8.56 22.22
C ARG A 327 -13.60 9.40 21.11
N MET A 328 -13.08 8.78 20.04
CA MET A 328 -12.50 9.51 18.92
C MET A 328 -13.58 10.31 18.19
N SER A 329 -13.28 11.57 17.83
CA SER A 329 -14.23 12.40 17.10
C SER A 329 -14.50 11.82 15.71
N LYS A 330 -15.75 11.91 15.24
CA LYS A 330 -16.16 11.41 13.93
C LYS A 330 -15.35 12.03 12.80
N LYS A 331 -14.98 13.30 12.91
CA LYS A 331 -14.11 13.98 11.95
C LYS A 331 -12.73 13.35 11.90
N ARG A 332 -12.16 12.93 13.03
CA ARG A 332 -10.87 12.25 13.08
C ARG A 332 -10.95 10.85 12.44
N ILE A 333 -12.02 10.08 12.74
CA ILE A 333 -12.26 8.79 12.10
C ILE A 333 -12.33 8.97 10.58
N VAL A 334 -13.14 9.91 10.07
CA VAL A 334 -13.24 10.19 8.63
C VAL A 334 -11.87 10.52 8.03
N ARG A 335 -11.08 11.38 8.69
CA ARG A 335 -9.74 11.73 8.23
C ARG A 335 -8.84 10.50 8.11
N THR A 336 -8.81 9.65 9.14
CA THR A 336 -8.03 8.41 9.14
C THR A 336 -8.44 7.49 7.99
N VAL A 337 -9.73 7.22 7.83
CA VAL A 337 -10.25 6.38 6.73
C VAL A 337 -9.87 6.94 5.35
N LYS A 338 -9.91 8.25 5.21
CA LYS A 338 -9.61 8.92 3.93
C LYS A 338 -8.12 8.98 3.57
N GLU A 339 -7.21 8.62 4.47
CA GLU A 339 -5.78 8.52 4.13
C GLU A 339 -5.50 7.40 3.12
N ARG A 340 -6.37 6.39 3.00
CA ARG A 340 -6.21 5.31 2.02
C ARG A 340 -6.09 5.80 0.56
N TYR A 341 -6.74 6.90 0.19
CA TYR A 341 -6.67 7.44 -1.18
C TYR A 341 -5.24 7.77 -1.67
N ARG A 342 -4.30 7.98 -0.74
CA ARG A 342 -2.91 8.28 -1.09
C ARG A 342 -2.17 7.10 -1.70
N THR A 343 -2.67 5.87 -1.47
CA THR A 343 -2.13 4.67 -2.10
C THR A 343 -2.28 4.74 -3.63
N GLU A 344 -3.43 5.23 -4.10
CA GLU A 344 -3.69 5.40 -5.54
C GLU A 344 -2.68 6.40 -6.14
N GLN A 345 -2.43 7.53 -5.47
CA GLN A 345 -1.42 8.50 -5.91
C GLN A 345 -0.01 7.91 -5.90
N ALA A 346 0.34 7.12 -4.88
CA ALA A 346 1.65 6.46 -4.85
C ALA A 346 1.80 5.44 -5.99
N TYR A 347 0.74 4.72 -6.34
CA TYR A 347 0.78 3.82 -7.50
C TYR A 347 0.93 4.58 -8.83
N GLU A 348 0.28 5.73 -8.99
CA GLU A 348 0.45 6.59 -10.15
C GLU A 348 1.91 7.05 -10.29
N GLU A 349 2.53 7.53 -9.20
CA GLU A 349 3.94 7.92 -9.20
C GLU A 349 4.87 6.73 -9.44
N LEU A 350 4.66 5.60 -8.76
CA LEU A 350 5.49 4.40 -8.91
C LEU A 350 5.44 3.83 -10.33
N LYS A 351 4.27 3.82 -10.97
CA LYS A 351 4.11 3.33 -12.34
C LYS A 351 4.53 4.36 -13.37
N GLY A 352 4.01 5.58 -13.28
CA GLY A 352 4.27 6.64 -14.25
C GLY A 352 5.70 7.14 -14.23
N GLU A 353 6.25 7.43 -13.05
CA GLU A 353 7.57 8.04 -12.94
C GLU A 353 8.70 7.01 -12.80
N LEU A 354 8.48 5.94 -12.04
CA LEU A 354 9.53 4.97 -11.70
C LEU A 354 9.40 3.64 -12.44
N GLY A 355 8.37 3.46 -13.26
CA GLY A 355 8.20 2.28 -14.09
C GLY A 355 7.99 0.98 -13.30
N LEU A 356 7.24 1.02 -12.19
CA LEU A 356 6.91 -0.16 -11.39
C LEU A 356 6.29 -1.29 -12.23
N ASP A 357 5.55 -0.97 -13.28
CA ASP A 357 4.92 -1.90 -14.21
C ASP A 357 5.75 -2.17 -15.48
N HIS A 358 6.94 -1.58 -15.63
CA HIS A 358 7.82 -1.74 -16.78
C HIS A 358 8.68 -3.01 -16.75
N PHE A 359 8.48 -3.89 -15.76
CA PHE A 359 9.19 -5.18 -15.74
C PHE A 359 8.71 -6.09 -16.86
N GLU A 360 9.61 -6.40 -17.80
CA GLU A 360 9.35 -7.25 -18.96
C GLU A 360 9.80 -8.70 -18.77
N GLY A 361 10.48 -8.98 -17.67
CA GLY A 361 10.95 -10.31 -17.31
C GLY A 361 9.82 -11.27 -16.96
N ARG A 362 10.14 -12.59 -16.96
CA ARG A 362 9.18 -13.66 -16.73
C ARG A 362 9.35 -14.36 -15.38
N SER A 363 10.47 -14.12 -14.69
CA SER A 363 10.82 -14.88 -13.49
C SER A 363 10.31 -14.24 -12.19
N PHE A 364 10.00 -15.10 -11.22
CA PHE A 364 9.58 -14.70 -9.87
C PHE A 364 10.65 -13.86 -9.15
N PRO A 365 11.95 -14.28 -9.08
CA PRO A 365 12.98 -13.43 -8.47
C PRO A 365 13.13 -12.09 -9.19
N GLY A 366 13.08 -12.09 -10.52
CA GLY A 366 13.24 -10.87 -11.30
C GLY A 366 12.15 -9.83 -11.03
N TRP A 367 10.91 -10.28 -10.85
CA TRP A 367 9.81 -9.40 -10.48
C TRP A 367 10.04 -8.77 -9.10
N HIS A 368 10.39 -9.57 -8.09
CA HIS A 368 10.64 -9.07 -6.73
C HIS A 368 11.87 -8.15 -6.66
N HIS A 369 12.91 -8.46 -7.40
CA HIS A 369 14.10 -7.63 -7.50
C HIS A 369 13.78 -6.27 -8.14
N HIS A 370 13.07 -6.26 -9.28
CA HIS A 370 12.64 -5.02 -9.92
C HIS A 370 11.81 -4.14 -8.96
N VAL A 371 10.76 -4.70 -8.39
CA VAL A 371 9.90 -3.99 -7.43
C VAL A 371 10.72 -3.44 -6.27
N THR A 372 11.67 -4.23 -5.74
CA THR A 372 12.52 -3.78 -4.62
C THR A 372 13.39 -2.59 -4.99
N VAL A 373 14.01 -2.57 -6.20
CA VAL A 373 14.80 -1.41 -6.62
C VAL A 373 13.91 -0.18 -6.80
N VAL A 374 12.72 -0.34 -7.38
CA VAL A 374 11.73 0.76 -7.49
C VAL A 374 11.36 1.31 -6.12
N LEU A 375 11.09 0.45 -5.14
CA LEU A 375 10.79 0.88 -3.76
C LEU A 375 11.97 1.58 -3.07
N CYS A 376 13.22 1.13 -3.34
CA CYS A 376 14.42 1.82 -2.84
C CYS A 376 14.49 3.25 -3.40
N CYS A 377 14.26 3.42 -4.70
CA CYS A 377 14.22 4.75 -5.33
C CYS A 377 13.11 5.62 -4.75
N TYR A 378 11.91 5.05 -4.58
CA TYR A 378 10.77 5.79 -4.05
C TYR A 378 10.97 6.20 -2.57
N ALA A 379 11.54 5.31 -1.75
CA ALA A 379 11.86 5.61 -0.35
C ALA A 379 12.83 6.80 -0.23
N PHE A 380 13.84 6.87 -1.10
CA PHE A 380 14.73 8.02 -1.17
C PHE A 380 14.00 9.30 -1.56
N ILE A 381 13.17 9.26 -2.62
CA ILE A 381 12.37 10.42 -3.06
C ILE A 381 11.46 10.93 -1.93
N VAL A 382 10.76 10.03 -1.24
CA VAL A 382 9.87 10.39 -0.13
C VAL A 382 10.67 11.01 1.02
N ALA A 383 11.85 10.46 1.34
CA ALA A 383 12.73 11.03 2.35
C ALA A 383 13.23 12.44 1.99
N GLU A 384 13.62 12.66 0.74
CA GLU A 384 14.04 13.99 0.26
C GLU A 384 12.86 14.98 0.28
N ARG A 385 11.69 14.56 -0.21
CA ARG A 385 10.46 15.39 -0.13
C ARG A 385 10.13 15.77 1.31
N SER A 386 10.26 14.83 2.26
CA SER A 386 10.02 15.10 3.69
C SER A 386 10.97 16.16 4.24
N ARG A 387 12.23 16.17 3.82
CA ARG A 387 13.22 17.15 4.27
C ARG A 387 12.97 18.55 3.72
N HIS A 388 12.48 18.66 2.50
CA HIS A 388 12.38 19.95 1.78
C HIS A 388 11.00 20.62 1.84
N PHE A 389 9.90 19.85 1.81
CA PHE A 389 8.57 20.40 1.59
C PHE A 389 7.66 20.47 2.81
N PHE A 390 8.02 19.83 3.93
CA PHE A 390 7.16 19.82 5.11
C PHE A 390 7.72 20.75 6.21
N PRO A 391 6.89 21.67 6.77
CA PRO A 391 7.31 22.50 7.88
C PRO A 391 7.72 21.65 9.07
N SER A 392 8.83 22.00 9.74
CA SER A 392 9.31 21.26 10.89
C SER A 392 8.31 21.36 12.06
N ALA A 393 7.98 20.26 12.70
CA ALA A 393 7.11 20.21 13.88
C ALA A 393 7.59 21.08 15.05
N ARG A 394 8.86 21.51 15.06
CA ARG A 394 9.43 22.42 16.07
C ARG A 394 8.89 23.85 16.03
N ARG A 395 8.24 24.30 14.94
CA ARG A 395 7.65 25.65 14.87
C ARG A 395 6.24 25.75 15.46
N GLU A 396 5.49 24.64 15.54
CA GLU A 396 4.14 24.66 16.13
C GLU A 396 4.15 24.75 17.66
N THR A 397 5.17 24.23 18.33
CA THR A 397 5.30 24.30 19.80
C THR A 397 5.71 25.68 20.33
N GLN A 398 6.36 26.53 19.53
CA GLN A 398 6.68 27.90 19.94
C GLN A 398 5.51 28.87 19.77
N ASN A 399 4.63 28.66 18.77
CA ASN A 399 3.45 29.50 18.59
C ASN A 399 2.33 29.20 19.59
N ASP A 400 2.20 27.95 20.05
CA ASP A 400 1.21 27.58 21.08
C ASP A 400 1.60 28.06 22.48
N GLN A 401 2.87 28.30 22.75
CA GLN A 401 3.32 28.90 24.03
C GLN A 401 3.14 30.40 24.07
N VAL A 402 3.24 31.09 22.94
CA VAL A 402 3.00 32.54 22.87
C VAL A 402 1.50 32.88 22.91
N SER A 403 0.64 31.99 22.43
CA SER A 403 -0.83 32.17 22.49
C SER A 403 -1.46 31.86 23.85
N ARG A 404 -0.71 31.27 24.80
CA ARG A 404 -1.16 30.99 26.18
C ARG A 404 -0.66 32.00 27.20
N ALA A 405 0.15 32.98 26.77
CA ALA A 405 0.72 34.02 27.61
C ALA A 405 0.23 35.45 27.27
N ALA A 406 -0.81 35.55 26.43
CA ALA A 406 -1.54 36.78 26.11
C ALA A 406 -3.07 36.62 26.53
#